data_1e383e4dc5c847d68dcd18b8fa2cca0e
#
_entry.id   1e383e4dc5c847d68dcd18b8fa2cca0e
#
_cell.length_a   1.000
_cell.length_b   1.000
_cell.length_c   1.000
_cell.angle_alpha   90.00
_cell.angle_beta   90.00
_cell.angle_gamma   90.00
#
_symmetry.space_group_name_H-M   'P 1'
#
loop_
_entity.id
_entity.type
_entity.pdbx_description
1 polymer ?
#
loop_
_entity_poly.entity_id
_entity_poly.type
_entity_poly.pdbx_seq_one_letter_code
_entity_poly.pdbx_strand_id
1 'polypeptide(L)'
;MKAKGVRLHGANDLRLEEFELPEITDDEILVKVVSDSICMSTYKCAILGTEHKRVHEDVADHPAIMGHEFAGDIVKVGRNHQDKFKPGMKFTLQPALNYKGTMWSPGYSYEFFGGDTTYCIIPSEVMELGCLLEYKGRAYYEASLAEPMSCSIGAFNAAYHTKMGVYTHQMGTKEGGKLAIMAGAGPMGLGALTYALHRDVRPSVVVVTDLNQERLDRAASLFPPEEAAKDGIDLHFVNTGNFDDPVAELMRISGGTGYDDVLCYAPVAAVVTQSSAILGRDGCLNFFAGPTDNQFSASINFYDVHYNSTHVMGTTGGNTADMIESLKLTAEGRIDPAVMVTHIGGLDAAAAVSYTHLTLPTIA
;
A
#
# COMPACT_ATOMS: atom_id res chain seq x y z
N MET A 1 -17.73 27.20 0.41
CA MET A 1 -18.53 26.07 -0.10
C MET A 1 -18.64 25.01 1.00
N LYS A 2 -19.82 24.44 1.24
CA LYS A 2 -19.95 23.38 2.27
C LYS A 2 -19.46 22.04 1.76
N ALA A 3 -18.69 21.35 2.61
CA ALA A 3 -18.27 19.96 2.46
C ALA A 3 -18.64 19.17 3.70
N LYS A 4 -18.72 17.84 3.58
CA LYS A 4 -18.93 16.90 4.69
C LYS A 4 -17.78 15.90 4.65
N GLY A 5 -17.09 15.68 5.77
CA GLY A 5 -15.94 14.78 5.81
C GLY A 5 -15.59 14.29 7.20
N VAL A 6 -14.74 13.27 7.26
CA VAL A 6 -14.16 12.77 8.50
C VAL A 6 -12.90 13.59 8.78
N ARG A 7 -12.89 14.26 9.93
CA ARG A 7 -11.78 15.11 10.36
C ARG A 7 -11.19 14.65 11.68
N LEU A 8 -9.87 14.73 11.78
CA LEU A 8 -9.11 14.46 12.99
C LEU A 8 -8.99 15.74 13.80
N HIS A 9 -9.46 15.72 15.07
CA HIS A 9 -9.35 16.83 16.03
C HIS A 9 -8.30 16.59 17.12
N GLY A 10 -7.81 15.36 17.23
CA GLY A 10 -6.83 14.93 18.22
C GLY A 10 -6.81 13.42 18.37
N ALA A 11 -6.03 12.92 19.33
CA ALA A 11 -5.95 11.49 19.58
C ALA A 11 -7.32 10.89 19.95
N ASN A 12 -7.74 9.83 19.24
CA ASN A 12 -9.04 9.18 19.37
C ASN A 12 -10.25 10.10 19.11
N ASP A 13 -10.09 11.14 18.32
CA ASP A 13 -11.15 12.11 18.03
C ASP A 13 -11.33 12.32 16.52
N LEU A 14 -11.94 11.32 15.85
CA LEU A 14 -12.43 11.41 14.49
C LEU A 14 -13.89 11.81 14.48
N ARG A 15 -14.22 12.87 13.74
CA ARG A 15 -15.59 13.38 13.62
C ARG A 15 -16.02 13.44 12.19
N LEU A 16 -17.21 12.92 11.90
CA LEU A 16 -17.90 13.20 10.64
C LEU A 16 -18.70 14.50 10.81
N GLU A 17 -18.30 15.53 10.10
CA GLU A 17 -18.89 16.87 10.26
C GLU A 17 -19.02 17.62 8.94
N GLU A 18 -19.86 18.65 8.93
CA GLU A 18 -19.93 19.65 7.86
C GLU A 18 -18.99 20.80 8.17
N PHE A 19 -18.29 21.29 7.18
CA PHE A 19 -17.37 22.43 7.30
C PHE A 19 -17.38 23.27 6.02
N GLU A 20 -16.87 24.50 6.12
CA GLU A 20 -16.75 25.39 4.96
C GLU A 20 -15.35 25.27 4.33
N LEU A 21 -15.32 24.99 3.03
CA LEU A 21 -14.11 25.10 2.23
C LEU A 21 -13.92 26.56 1.80
N PRO A 22 -12.70 27.12 1.90
CA PRO A 22 -12.37 28.44 1.35
C PRO A 22 -12.49 28.45 -0.18
N GLU A 23 -12.43 29.64 -0.78
CA GLU A 23 -12.25 29.77 -2.23
C GLU A 23 -10.82 29.37 -2.59
N ILE A 24 -10.69 28.64 -3.69
CA ILE A 24 -9.36 28.24 -4.18
C ILE A 24 -8.58 29.46 -4.70
N THR A 25 -7.27 29.40 -4.52
CA THR A 25 -6.32 30.32 -5.12
C THR A 25 -6.07 30.01 -6.60
N ASP A 26 -5.22 30.81 -7.26
CA ASP A 26 -4.83 30.56 -8.66
C ASP A 26 -3.96 29.28 -8.83
N ASP A 27 -3.40 28.75 -7.75
CA ASP A 27 -2.48 27.60 -7.71
C ASP A 27 -3.11 26.31 -7.17
N GLU A 28 -4.42 26.32 -6.90
CA GLU A 28 -5.12 25.22 -6.29
C GLU A 28 -6.21 24.62 -7.19
N ILE A 29 -6.65 23.41 -6.87
CA ILE A 29 -7.72 22.71 -7.60
C ILE A 29 -8.78 22.24 -6.60
N LEU A 30 -10.05 22.64 -6.83
CA LEU A 30 -11.19 22.09 -6.09
C LEU A 30 -11.64 20.78 -6.75
N VAL A 31 -11.82 19.75 -5.96
CA VAL A 31 -12.27 18.44 -6.42
C VAL A 31 -13.45 17.92 -5.62
N LYS A 32 -14.24 17.08 -6.29
CA LYS A 32 -15.26 16.22 -5.68
C LYS A 32 -14.68 14.83 -5.53
N VAL A 33 -14.65 14.32 -4.32
CA VAL A 33 -14.24 12.93 -4.07
C VAL A 33 -15.43 11.98 -4.35
N VAL A 34 -15.14 10.87 -5.01
CA VAL A 34 -16.14 9.85 -5.38
C VAL A 34 -15.82 8.51 -4.74
N SER A 35 -14.54 8.18 -4.61
CA SER A 35 -14.07 6.94 -3.99
C SER A 35 -12.83 7.22 -3.16
N ASP A 36 -12.78 6.65 -1.97
CA ASP A 36 -11.58 6.55 -1.13
C ASP A 36 -11.49 5.13 -0.58
N SER A 37 -10.30 4.66 -0.20
CA SER A 37 -10.13 3.41 0.49
C SER A 37 -9.51 3.64 1.88
N ILE A 38 -9.97 2.85 2.87
CA ILE A 38 -9.55 3.04 4.26
C ILE A 38 -8.28 2.24 4.54
N CYS A 39 -7.21 2.95 4.84
CA CYS A 39 -5.89 2.41 5.18
C CYS A 39 -5.71 2.21 6.69
N MET A 40 -4.94 1.20 7.08
CA MET A 40 -4.48 1.04 8.48
C MET A 40 -3.70 2.25 9.01
N SER A 41 -3.12 3.04 8.14
CA SER A 41 -2.42 4.26 8.54
C SER A 41 -3.38 5.36 9.04
N THR A 42 -4.62 5.41 8.54
CA THR A 42 -5.68 6.27 9.07
C THR A 42 -5.96 5.96 10.54
N TYR A 43 -6.02 4.66 10.89
CA TYR A 43 -6.13 4.27 12.30
C TYR A 43 -4.97 4.75 13.15
N LYS A 44 -3.72 4.52 12.71
CA LYS A 44 -2.53 4.96 13.46
C LYS A 44 -2.57 6.47 13.69
N CYS A 45 -2.99 7.22 12.69
CA CYS A 45 -3.20 8.65 12.77
C CYS A 45 -4.27 9.00 13.81
N ALA A 46 -5.40 8.29 13.78
CA ALA A 46 -6.52 8.52 14.68
C ALA A 46 -6.19 8.28 16.17
N ILE A 47 -5.43 7.22 16.48
CA ILE A 47 -5.08 6.91 17.88
C ILE A 47 -3.93 7.75 18.42
N LEU A 48 -2.99 8.16 17.58
CA LEU A 48 -1.81 8.91 17.99
C LEU A 48 -2.05 10.43 18.01
N GLY A 49 -2.96 10.95 17.19
CA GLY A 49 -3.17 12.39 17.08
C GLY A 49 -1.85 13.10 16.80
N THR A 50 -1.51 14.12 17.58
CA THR A 50 -0.27 14.91 17.44
C THR A 50 1.03 14.13 17.68
N GLU A 51 0.97 12.94 18.27
CA GLU A 51 2.15 12.07 18.37
C GLU A 51 2.48 11.37 17.04
N HIS A 52 1.56 11.39 16.08
CA HIS A 52 1.81 10.87 14.76
C HIS A 52 2.66 11.86 13.95
N LYS A 53 3.78 11.39 13.40
CA LYS A 53 4.82 12.18 12.71
C LYS A 53 4.33 13.07 11.54
N ARG A 54 3.10 12.90 11.06
CA ARG A 54 2.50 13.65 9.95
C ARG A 54 1.38 14.59 10.41
N VAL A 55 0.95 14.52 11.65
CA VAL A 55 -0.14 15.35 12.19
C VAL A 55 0.45 16.61 12.80
N HIS A 56 -0.14 17.75 12.50
CA HIS A 56 0.28 19.04 13.04
C HIS A 56 -0.09 19.17 14.52
N GLU A 57 0.70 19.94 15.26
CA GLU A 57 0.48 20.19 16.69
C GLU A 57 -0.84 20.96 16.96
N ASP A 58 -1.29 21.76 15.99
CA ASP A 58 -2.50 22.58 16.04
C ASP A 58 -3.75 21.89 15.43
N VAL A 59 -3.72 20.57 15.27
CA VAL A 59 -4.83 19.79 14.67
C VAL A 59 -6.17 19.99 15.37
N ALA A 60 -6.18 20.40 16.63
CA ALA A 60 -7.41 20.72 17.37
C ALA A 60 -8.10 21.99 16.84
N ASP A 61 -7.32 22.99 16.40
CA ASP A 61 -7.81 24.26 15.86
C ASP A 61 -7.96 24.21 14.32
N HIS A 62 -7.14 23.37 13.65
CA HIS A 62 -7.11 23.14 12.21
C HIS A 62 -7.28 21.63 11.89
N PRO A 63 -8.49 21.06 12.08
CA PRO A 63 -8.71 19.62 11.97
C PRO A 63 -8.42 19.10 10.55
N ALA A 64 -7.58 18.06 10.46
CA ALA A 64 -7.17 17.49 9.19
C ALA A 64 -8.24 16.56 8.59
N ILE A 65 -8.55 16.70 7.29
CA ILE A 65 -9.38 15.73 6.56
C ILE A 65 -8.62 14.41 6.44
N MET A 66 -9.27 13.31 6.78
CA MET A 66 -8.72 11.96 6.68
C MET A 66 -8.80 11.40 5.25
N GLY A 67 -8.20 10.21 5.03
CA GLY A 67 -8.21 9.53 3.73
C GLY A 67 -7.13 10.03 2.76
N HIS A 68 -6.41 9.10 2.15
CA HIS A 68 -5.30 9.43 1.24
C HIS A 68 -5.24 8.54 -0.01
N GLU A 69 -6.20 7.64 -0.16
CA GLU A 69 -6.31 6.67 -1.26
C GLU A 69 -7.54 6.99 -2.10
N PHE A 70 -7.62 8.18 -2.71
CA PHE A 70 -8.87 8.68 -3.26
C PHE A 70 -8.82 9.11 -4.73
N ALA A 71 -10.00 9.13 -5.31
CA ALA A 71 -10.25 9.54 -6.69
C ALA A 71 -11.58 10.27 -6.82
N GLY A 72 -11.71 11.07 -7.86
CA GLY A 72 -12.94 11.84 -8.08
C GLY A 72 -12.89 12.69 -9.34
N ASP A 73 -13.67 13.77 -9.31
CA ASP A 73 -13.81 14.72 -10.41
C ASP A 73 -13.21 16.08 -10.05
N ILE A 74 -12.52 16.69 -11.00
CA ILE A 74 -12.09 18.08 -10.89
C ILE A 74 -13.30 19.00 -11.08
N VAL A 75 -13.54 19.91 -10.14
CA VAL A 75 -14.68 20.82 -10.12
C VAL A 75 -14.28 22.23 -10.59
N LYS A 76 -13.16 22.75 -10.06
CA LYS A 76 -12.65 24.09 -10.40
C LYS A 76 -11.14 24.06 -10.42
N VAL A 77 -10.52 24.74 -11.35
CA VAL A 77 -9.07 24.79 -11.55
C VAL A 77 -8.58 26.21 -11.41
N GLY A 78 -7.59 26.44 -10.57
CA GLY A 78 -6.88 27.68 -10.45
C GLY A 78 -6.22 28.09 -11.76
N ARG A 79 -6.06 29.38 -11.96
CA ARG A 79 -5.64 29.97 -13.25
C ARG A 79 -4.34 29.37 -13.78
N ASN A 80 -3.41 29.07 -12.87
CA ASN A 80 -2.06 28.62 -13.22
C ASN A 80 -1.98 27.16 -13.66
N HIS A 81 -3.10 26.40 -13.59
CA HIS A 81 -3.14 24.98 -13.95
C HIS A 81 -4.16 24.65 -15.06
N GLN A 82 -4.82 25.67 -15.65
CA GLN A 82 -5.89 25.48 -16.65
C GLN A 82 -5.38 24.99 -18.02
N ASP A 83 -4.11 25.05 -18.28
CA ASP A 83 -3.46 24.44 -19.46
C ASP A 83 -3.45 22.90 -19.38
N LYS A 84 -3.31 22.36 -18.19
CA LYS A 84 -3.14 20.93 -17.94
C LYS A 84 -4.42 20.25 -17.42
N PHE A 85 -5.17 20.91 -16.55
CA PHE A 85 -6.35 20.36 -15.90
C PHE A 85 -7.63 21.13 -16.26
N LYS A 86 -8.77 20.43 -16.28
CA LYS A 86 -10.07 21.03 -16.62
C LYS A 86 -11.18 20.49 -15.73
N PRO A 87 -12.21 21.27 -15.42
CA PRO A 87 -13.42 20.77 -14.77
C PRO A 87 -14.00 19.56 -15.53
N GLY A 88 -14.45 18.56 -14.80
CA GLY A 88 -14.99 17.30 -15.32
C GLY A 88 -13.95 16.23 -15.64
N MET A 89 -12.65 16.53 -15.56
CA MET A 89 -11.62 15.49 -15.62
C MET A 89 -11.67 14.64 -14.35
N LYS A 90 -11.57 13.31 -14.51
CA LYS A 90 -11.38 12.40 -13.38
C LYS A 90 -9.92 12.41 -12.96
N PHE A 91 -9.68 12.27 -11.67
CA PHE A 91 -8.34 12.26 -11.11
C PHE A 91 -8.13 11.15 -10.07
N THR A 92 -6.89 10.85 -9.83
CA THR A 92 -6.34 10.23 -8.63
C THR A 92 -5.01 10.90 -8.33
N LEU A 93 -4.38 10.61 -7.20
CA LEU A 93 -3.12 11.25 -6.85
C LEU A 93 -2.19 10.36 -6.03
N GLN A 94 -0.88 10.61 -6.13
CA GLN A 94 0.13 10.04 -5.26
C GLN A 94 0.24 10.88 -3.98
N PRO A 95 -0.10 10.30 -2.79
CA PRO A 95 -0.13 11.06 -1.54
C PRO A 95 1.24 11.23 -0.88
N ALA A 96 2.25 10.45 -1.24
CA ALA A 96 3.59 10.51 -0.66
C ALA A 96 4.37 11.70 -1.25
N LEU A 97 4.01 12.93 -0.86
CA LEU A 97 4.51 14.16 -1.46
C LEU A 97 5.99 14.42 -1.13
N ASN A 98 6.40 14.21 0.11
CA ASN A 98 7.76 14.51 0.61
C ASN A 98 8.23 15.93 0.20
N TYR A 99 7.28 16.88 0.15
CA TYR A 99 7.51 18.22 -0.38
C TYR A 99 8.51 19.01 0.48
N LYS A 100 9.61 19.44 -0.14
CA LYS A 100 10.71 20.18 0.52
C LYS A 100 11.22 19.53 1.82
N GLY A 101 11.18 18.19 1.87
CA GLY A 101 11.65 17.43 3.02
C GLY A 101 10.65 17.33 4.17
N THR A 102 9.43 17.82 4.02
CA THR A 102 8.35 17.60 4.98
C THR A 102 7.78 16.19 4.84
N MET A 103 7.08 15.73 5.86
CA MET A 103 6.31 14.48 5.80
C MET A 103 4.81 14.74 5.49
N TRP A 104 4.46 15.93 5.08
CA TRP A 104 3.08 16.34 4.81
C TRP A 104 2.45 15.48 3.71
N SER A 105 1.21 15.10 3.94
CA SER A 105 0.48 14.19 3.07
C SER A 105 -1.03 14.40 3.26
N PRO A 106 -1.85 14.29 2.20
CA PRO A 106 -3.31 14.26 2.37
C PRO A 106 -3.72 13.15 3.33
N GLY A 107 -4.81 13.35 4.03
CA GLY A 107 -5.31 12.39 5.01
C GLY A 107 -4.59 12.41 6.36
N TYR A 108 -3.64 13.34 6.57
CA TYR A 108 -2.86 13.49 7.81
C TYR A 108 -2.60 14.94 8.20
N SER A 109 -2.19 15.77 7.23
CA SER A 109 -1.51 17.04 7.49
C SER A 109 -2.30 18.27 7.09
N TYR A 110 -3.36 18.10 6.30
CA TYR A 110 -4.02 19.24 5.67
C TYR A 110 -5.46 19.41 6.18
N GLU A 111 -5.81 20.66 6.50
CA GLU A 111 -7.15 21.03 6.93
C GLU A 111 -8.21 20.82 5.84
N PHE A 112 -7.85 21.05 4.56
CA PHE A 112 -8.79 21.03 3.44
C PHE A 112 -8.40 20.02 2.32
N PHE A 113 -7.47 19.10 2.60
CA PHE A 113 -7.00 18.13 1.62
C PHE A 113 -6.90 16.71 2.19
N GLY A 114 -7.80 15.83 1.77
CA GLY A 114 -7.91 14.43 2.12
C GLY A 114 -9.07 13.79 1.38
N GLY A 115 -9.23 12.47 1.48
CA GLY A 115 -10.16 11.69 0.68
C GLY A 115 -11.48 11.34 1.37
N ASP A 116 -11.49 11.22 2.71
CA ASP A 116 -12.69 10.92 3.49
C ASP A 116 -13.63 12.15 3.56
N THR A 117 -13.99 12.70 2.40
CA THR A 117 -14.81 13.91 2.28
C THR A 117 -15.59 13.94 0.98
N THR A 118 -16.60 14.80 0.91
CA THR A 118 -17.35 15.05 -0.34
C THR A 118 -16.57 15.95 -1.31
N TYR A 119 -15.84 16.92 -0.79
CA TYR A 119 -15.02 17.88 -1.56
C TYR A 119 -13.76 18.23 -0.79
N CYS A 120 -12.65 18.44 -1.50
CA CYS A 120 -11.42 18.94 -0.92
C CYS A 120 -10.68 19.87 -1.90
N ILE A 121 -9.65 20.56 -1.41
CA ILE A 121 -8.80 21.45 -2.19
C ILE A 121 -7.42 20.79 -2.32
N ILE A 122 -7.01 20.53 -3.54
CA ILE A 122 -5.67 20.02 -3.85
C ILE A 122 -4.70 21.21 -3.88
N PRO A 123 -3.69 21.25 -3.00
CA PRO A 123 -2.74 22.34 -2.92
C PRO A 123 -1.68 22.30 -4.04
N SER A 124 -1.01 23.42 -4.29
CA SER A 124 -0.06 23.63 -5.39
C SER A 124 1.06 22.60 -5.46
N GLU A 125 1.58 22.16 -4.31
CA GLU A 125 2.69 21.20 -4.24
C GLU A 125 2.39 19.86 -4.89
N VAL A 126 1.13 19.45 -4.94
CA VAL A 126 0.72 18.20 -5.62
C VAL A 126 0.94 18.31 -7.13
N MET A 127 0.61 19.48 -7.72
CA MET A 127 0.85 19.76 -9.13
C MET A 127 2.33 20.00 -9.43
N GLU A 128 3.05 20.72 -8.55
CA GLU A 128 4.50 20.96 -8.67
C GLU A 128 5.29 19.64 -8.72
N LEU A 129 4.88 18.65 -7.91
CA LEU A 129 5.49 17.33 -7.85
C LEU A 129 5.01 16.37 -8.96
N GLY A 130 4.00 16.77 -9.76
CA GLY A 130 3.39 15.90 -10.76
C GLY A 130 2.62 14.72 -10.14
N CYS A 131 2.18 14.87 -8.90
CA CYS A 131 1.48 13.84 -8.16
C CYS A 131 -0.03 13.76 -8.47
N LEU A 132 -0.64 14.79 -9.08
CA LEU A 132 -2.00 14.76 -9.57
C LEU A 132 -2.06 14.08 -10.95
N LEU A 133 -2.78 12.97 -11.05
CA LEU A 133 -2.86 12.13 -12.25
C LEU A 133 -4.26 12.16 -12.85
N GLU A 134 -4.34 12.36 -14.17
CA GLU A 134 -5.59 12.17 -14.90
C GLU A 134 -5.97 10.69 -14.91
N TYR A 135 -7.22 10.37 -14.57
CA TYR A 135 -7.76 9.03 -14.64
C TYR A 135 -8.74 8.87 -15.82
N LYS A 136 -8.49 7.91 -16.69
CA LYS A 136 -9.30 7.64 -17.90
C LYS A 136 -10.09 6.33 -17.84
N GLY A 137 -9.99 5.60 -16.73
CA GLY A 137 -10.64 4.31 -16.56
C GLY A 137 -12.14 4.41 -16.29
N ARG A 138 -12.76 3.24 -16.05
CA ARG A 138 -14.21 3.10 -15.97
C ARG A 138 -14.79 3.44 -14.60
N ALA A 139 -14.14 2.93 -13.53
CA ALA A 139 -14.68 3.01 -12.17
C ALA A 139 -13.72 3.74 -11.22
N TYR A 140 -14.24 4.60 -10.35
CA TYR A 140 -13.44 5.41 -9.44
C TYR A 140 -12.71 4.57 -8.39
N TYR A 141 -13.24 3.39 -8.00
CA TYR A 141 -12.56 2.50 -7.08
C TYR A 141 -11.24 1.96 -7.66
N GLU A 142 -11.15 1.76 -8.98
CA GLU A 142 -9.90 1.38 -9.64
C GLU A 142 -8.83 2.47 -9.48
N ALA A 143 -9.26 3.73 -9.50
CA ALA A 143 -8.37 4.87 -9.34
C ALA A 143 -7.98 5.12 -7.88
N SER A 144 -8.89 4.96 -6.92
CA SER A 144 -8.56 5.08 -5.49
C SER A 144 -7.65 3.95 -5.04
N LEU A 145 -7.89 2.72 -5.49
CA LEU A 145 -7.04 1.56 -5.19
C LEU A 145 -5.71 1.55 -5.94
N ALA A 146 -5.48 2.49 -6.87
CA ALA A 146 -4.17 2.62 -7.52
C ALA A 146 -3.08 3.02 -6.52
N GLU A 147 -3.42 3.73 -5.44
CA GLU A 147 -2.48 4.07 -4.38
C GLU A 147 -1.98 2.82 -3.63
N PRO A 148 -2.83 2.01 -2.97
CA PRO A 148 -2.35 0.81 -2.28
C PRO A 148 -1.71 -0.21 -3.22
N MET A 149 -2.17 -0.31 -4.48
CA MET A 149 -1.47 -1.11 -5.50
C MET A 149 -0.07 -0.56 -5.77
N SER A 150 0.12 0.76 -5.85
CA SER A 150 1.43 1.38 -6.03
C SER A 150 2.40 1.04 -4.90
N CYS A 151 1.90 0.91 -3.68
CA CYS A 151 2.71 0.49 -2.54
C CYS A 151 3.27 -0.93 -2.74
N SER A 152 2.42 -1.86 -3.20
CA SER A 152 2.86 -3.22 -3.54
C SER A 152 3.86 -3.21 -4.71
N ILE A 153 3.57 -2.49 -5.80
CA ILE A 153 4.46 -2.34 -6.96
C ILE A 153 5.82 -1.78 -6.52
N GLY A 154 5.82 -0.74 -5.68
CA GLY A 154 7.04 -0.15 -5.13
C GLY A 154 7.87 -1.13 -4.32
N ALA A 155 7.24 -2.06 -3.60
CA ALA A 155 7.96 -3.11 -2.88
C ALA A 155 8.70 -4.07 -3.82
N PHE A 156 8.10 -4.42 -4.96
CA PHE A 156 8.77 -5.21 -6.00
C PHE A 156 9.90 -4.44 -6.68
N ASN A 157 9.66 -3.18 -7.03
CA ASN A 157 10.64 -2.37 -7.76
C ASN A 157 11.83 -1.97 -6.88
N ALA A 158 11.64 -1.87 -5.57
CA ALA A 158 12.67 -1.53 -4.62
C ALA A 158 13.51 -2.73 -4.15
N ALA A 159 13.03 -3.96 -4.31
CA ALA A 159 13.87 -5.15 -4.12
C ALA A 159 15.10 -5.07 -5.00
N TYR A 160 16.20 -5.71 -4.61
CA TYR A 160 17.40 -5.72 -5.43
C TYR A 160 18.21 -7.00 -5.24
N HIS A 161 18.98 -7.31 -6.27
CA HIS A 161 19.91 -8.43 -6.30
C HIS A 161 21.31 -7.96 -6.67
N THR A 162 22.30 -8.73 -6.28
CA THR A 162 23.71 -8.45 -6.59
C THR A 162 24.33 -9.66 -7.26
N LYS A 163 25.50 -9.45 -7.84
CA LYS A 163 26.35 -10.55 -8.26
C LYS A 163 27.57 -10.54 -7.37
N MET A 164 27.93 -11.70 -6.81
CA MET A 164 29.08 -11.83 -5.93
C MET A 164 30.34 -11.23 -6.58
N GLY A 165 31.03 -10.36 -5.83
CA GLY A 165 32.20 -9.63 -6.30
C GLY A 165 31.89 -8.42 -7.21
N VAL A 166 30.61 -8.14 -7.48
CA VAL A 166 30.17 -6.96 -8.24
C VAL A 166 29.25 -6.15 -7.33
N TYR A 167 29.64 -4.92 -7.02
CA TYR A 167 28.94 -4.04 -6.06
C TYR A 167 27.84 -3.19 -6.72
N THR A 168 27.23 -3.66 -7.82
CA THR A 168 26.11 -3.01 -8.49
C THR A 168 24.83 -3.75 -8.17
N HIS A 169 23.78 -2.98 -7.88
CA HIS A 169 22.45 -3.52 -7.63
C HIS A 169 21.66 -3.64 -8.94
N GLN A 170 21.09 -4.81 -9.16
CA GLN A 170 20.04 -5.01 -10.15
C GLN A 170 18.70 -4.83 -9.44
N MET A 171 18.03 -3.72 -9.70
CA MET A 171 16.76 -3.39 -9.07
C MET A 171 15.62 -4.26 -9.56
N GLY A 172 14.65 -4.47 -8.68
CA GLY A 172 13.48 -5.28 -8.91
C GLY A 172 13.64 -6.72 -8.41
N THR A 173 12.51 -7.42 -8.30
CA THR A 173 12.48 -8.85 -7.98
C THR A 173 13.06 -9.68 -9.12
N LYS A 174 13.60 -10.83 -8.79
CA LYS A 174 14.32 -11.69 -9.73
C LYS A 174 13.37 -12.34 -10.75
N GLU A 175 13.67 -12.20 -12.04
CA GLU A 175 12.96 -12.89 -13.12
C GLU A 175 13.10 -14.41 -13.01
N GLY A 176 11.96 -15.12 -13.07
CA GLY A 176 11.94 -16.57 -12.90
C GLY A 176 12.32 -17.04 -11.51
N GLY A 177 12.53 -16.11 -10.56
CA GLY A 177 12.90 -16.39 -9.17
C GLY A 177 11.75 -16.98 -8.36
N LYS A 178 12.02 -17.24 -7.09
CA LYS A 178 11.05 -17.74 -6.10
C LYS A 178 10.66 -16.62 -5.17
N LEU A 179 9.35 -16.37 -5.06
CA LEU A 179 8.77 -15.30 -4.27
C LEU A 179 7.99 -15.86 -3.09
N ALA A 180 8.23 -15.33 -1.88
CA ALA A 180 7.37 -15.58 -0.73
C ALA A 180 6.66 -14.28 -0.30
N ILE A 181 5.33 -14.36 -0.11
CA ILE A 181 4.48 -13.27 0.40
C ILE A 181 4.01 -13.68 1.79
N MET A 182 4.75 -13.23 2.81
CA MET A 182 4.56 -13.64 4.19
C MET A 182 3.44 -12.85 4.87
N ALA A 183 2.51 -13.54 5.54
CA ALA A 183 1.26 -12.98 6.07
C ALA A 183 0.47 -12.22 4.97
N GLY A 184 0.40 -12.82 3.78
CA GLY A 184 0.00 -12.18 2.53
C GLY A 184 -1.43 -12.45 2.08
N ALA A 185 -2.28 -13.11 2.86
CA ALA A 185 -3.68 -13.34 2.46
C ALA A 185 -4.62 -12.17 2.78
N GLY A 186 -4.09 -11.04 3.30
CA GLY A 186 -4.81 -9.78 3.47
C GLY A 186 -4.81 -8.92 2.20
N PRO A 187 -5.54 -7.77 2.19
CA PRO A 187 -5.68 -6.90 1.02
C PRO A 187 -4.36 -6.55 0.33
N MET A 188 -3.36 -6.09 1.08
CA MET A 188 -2.06 -5.69 0.53
C MET A 188 -1.29 -6.86 -0.10
N GLY A 189 -1.31 -8.04 0.55
CA GLY A 189 -0.68 -9.23 0.00
C GLY A 189 -1.40 -9.77 -1.23
N LEU A 190 -2.74 -9.64 -1.32
CA LEU A 190 -3.49 -9.97 -2.54
C LEU A 190 -3.17 -8.99 -3.67
N GLY A 191 -2.98 -7.69 -3.36
CA GLY A 191 -2.45 -6.70 -4.31
C GLY A 191 -1.06 -7.10 -4.82
N ALA A 192 -0.16 -7.54 -3.94
CA ALA A 192 1.14 -8.05 -4.34
C ALA A 192 1.04 -9.32 -5.20
N LEU A 193 0.15 -10.24 -4.84
CA LEU A 193 -0.06 -11.48 -5.59
C LEU A 193 -0.57 -11.21 -7.01
N THR A 194 -1.61 -10.38 -7.17
CA THR A 194 -2.11 -10.06 -8.52
C THR A 194 -1.02 -9.40 -9.36
N TYR A 195 -0.19 -8.54 -8.78
CA TYR A 195 0.93 -7.93 -9.48
C TYR A 195 2.00 -8.96 -9.85
N ALA A 196 2.40 -9.85 -8.92
CA ALA A 196 3.38 -10.91 -9.17
C ALA A 196 3.00 -11.82 -10.35
N LEU A 197 1.70 -12.17 -10.43
CA LEU A 197 1.19 -13.08 -11.46
C LEU A 197 1.07 -12.43 -12.85
N HIS A 198 0.88 -11.10 -12.92
CA HIS A 198 0.49 -10.44 -14.17
C HIS A 198 1.47 -9.35 -14.67
N ARG A 199 2.56 -9.08 -13.95
CA ARG A 199 3.64 -8.20 -14.41
C ARG A 199 4.49 -8.89 -15.51
N ASP A 200 5.39 -8.12 -16.16
CA ASP A 200 6.25 -8.67 -17.20
C ASP A 200 7.35 -9.57 -16.63
N VAL A 201 8.00 -9.17 -15.54
CA VAL A 201 9.02 -9.94 -14.81
C VAL A 201 8.33 -10.82 -13.79
N ARG A 202 8.07 -12.09 -14.11
CA ARG A 202 7.30 -13.00 -13.25
C ARG A 202 8.18 -14.00 -12.50
N PRO A 203 7.80 -14.39 -11.25
CA PRO A 203 8.45 -15.49 -10.54
C PRO A 203 8.06 -16.84 -11.15
N SER A 204 8.85 -17.88 -10.90
CA SER A 204 8.51 -19.27 -11.24
C SER A 204 7.77 -19.99 -10.11
N VAL A 205 8.00 -19.60 -8.88
CA VAL A 205 7.33 -20.12 -7.67
C VAL A 205 6.82 -18.95 -6.86
N VAL A 206 5.59 -19.03 -6.40
CA VAL A 206 5.00 -18.07 -5.44
C VAL A 206 4.41 -18.84 -4.26
N VAL A 207 4.78 -18.45 -3.05
CA VAL A 207 4.10 -18.91 -1.84
C VAL A 207 3.47 -17.75 -1.11
N VAL A 208 2.20 -17.88 -0.76
CA VAL A 208 1.46 -16.95 0.08
C VAL A 208 1.19 -17.62 1.41
N THR A 209 1.60 -16.99 2.51
CA THR A 209 1.37 -17.53 3.85
C THR A 209 0.37 -16.69 4.64
N ASP A 210 -0.36 -17.32 5.53
CA ASP A 210 -1.17 -16.68 6.57
C ASP A 210 -1.44 -17.69 7.71
N LEU A 211 -1.97 -17.21 8.84
CA LEU A 211 -2.50 -18.06 9.92
C LEU A 211 -4.01 -18.28 9.77
N ASN A 212 -4.69 -17.42 9.03
CA ASN A 212 -6.14 -17.48 8.84
C ASN A 212 -6.49 -18.31 7.60
N GLN A 213 -7.06 -19.48 7.82
CA GLN A 213 -7.43 -20.41 6.74
C GLN A 213 -8.50 -19.81 5.81
N GLU A 214 -9.49 -19.10 6.31
CA GLU A 214 -10.55 -18.50 5.49
C GLU A 214 -9.99 -17.46 4.51
N ARG A 215 -8.96 -16.68 4.95
CA ARG A 215 -8.26 -15.75 4.07
C ARG A 215 -7.47 -16.48 2.98
N LEU A 216 -6.80 -17.57 3.32
CA LEU A 216 -6.08 -18.40 2.35
C LEU A 216 -7.03 -19.05 1.35
N ASP A 217 -8.18 -19.55 1.80
CA ASP A 217 -9.21 -20.15 0.94
C ASP A 217 -9.80 -19.10 -0.01
N ARG A 218 -10.06 -17.88 0.49
CA ARG A 218 -10.44 -16.74 -0.36
C ARG A 218 -9.35 -16.41 -1.39
N ALA A 219 -8.10 -16.36 -0.96
CA ALA A 219 -6.98 -16.08 -1.87
C ALA A 219 -6.87 -17.15 -2.97
N ALA A 220 -6.98 -18.42 -2.61
CA ALA A 220 -6.96 -19.54 -3.56
C ALA A 220 -8.17 -19.51 -4.52
N SER A 221 -9.34 -19.05 -4.07
CA SER A 221 -10.50 -18.88 -4.93
C SER A 221 -10.36 -17.73 -5.93
N LEU A 222 -9.65 -16.65 -5.55
CA LEU A 222 -9.36 -15.51 -6.44
C LEU A 222 -8.23 -15.83 -7.44
N PHE A 223 -7.26 -16.62 -7.00
CA PHE A 223 -6.06 -16.99 -7.76
C PHE A 223 -5.85 -18.51 -7.73
N PRO A 224 -6.64 -19.27 -8.50
CA PRO A 224 -6.51 -20.72 -8.53
C PRO A 224 -5.09 -21.15 -8.98
N PRO A 225 -4.40 -22.03 -8.22
CA PRO A 225 -3.06 -22.50 -8.59
C PRO A 225 -2.97 -23.12 -10.00
N GLU A 226 -4.04 -23.78 -10.44
CA GLU A 226 -4.13 -24.36 -11.77
C GLU A 226 -4.18 -23.32 -12.90
N GLU A 227 -4.67 -22.10 -12.63
CA GLU A 227 -4.60 -21.00 -13.58
C GLU A 227 -3.18 -20.41 -13.63
N ALA A 228 -2.54 -20.20 -12.47
CA ALA A 228 -1.14 -19.75 -12.40
C ALA A 228 -0.19 -20.73 -13.10
N ALA A 229 -0.44 -22.03 -12.98
CA ALA A 229 0.35 -23.09 -13.63
C ALA A 229 0.32 -23.01 -15.17
N LYS A 230 -0.75 -22.49 -15.77
CA LYS A 230 -0.83 -22.27 -17.23
C LYS A 230 0.20 -21.24 -17.71
N ASP A 231 0.54 -20.30 -16.84
CA ASP A 231 1.56 -19.27 -17.06
C ASP A 231 2.97 -19.68 -16.57
N GLY A 232 3.12 -20.95 -16.15
CA GLY A 232 4.39 -21.50 -15.69
C GLY A 232 4.75 -21.10 -14.24
N ILE A 233 3.79 -20.68 -13.45
CA ILE A 233 3.98 -20.27 -12.05
C ILE A 233 3.44 -21.35 -11.11
N ASP A 234 4.31 -21.88 -10.24
CA ASP A 234 3.93 -22.81 -9.18
C ASP A 234 3.47 -22.02 -7.94
N LEU A 235 2.13 -21.91 -7.77
CA LEU A 235 1.50 -21.09 -6.74
C LEU A 235 1.03 -21.93 -5.56
N HIS A 236 1.43 -21.56 -4.35
CA HIS A 236 1.07 -22.23 -3.09
C HIS A 236 0.44 -21.28 -2.09
N PHE A 237 -0.59 -21.77 -1.37
CA PHE A 237 -1.18 -21.10 -0.21
C PHE A 237 -0.91 -21.97 1.03
N VAL A 238 -0.22 -21.41 2.03
CA VAL A 238 0.28 -22.15 3.18
C VAL A 238 -0.18 -21.53 4.49
N ASN A 239 -0.96 -22.28 5.25
CA ASN A 239 -1.25 -21.92 6.63
C ASN A 239 -0.07 -22.36 7.50
N THR A 240 0.75 -21.41 7.91
CA THR A 240 1.95 -21.68 8.70
C THR A 240 1.66 -22.18 10.12
N GLY A 241 0.44 -21.96 10.62
CA GLY A 241 0.00 -22.51 11.91
C GLY A 241 -0.23 -24.04 11.92
N ASN A 242 -0.27 -24.67 10.74
CA ASN A 242 -0.46 -26.11 10.61
C ASN A 242 0.85 -26.92 10.72
N PHE A 243 2.00 -26.27 10.89
CA PHE A 243 3.32 -26.91 10.90
C PHE A 243 4.07 -26.62 12.18
N ASP A 244 4.70 -27.63 12.77
CA ASP A 244 5.62 -27.46 13.90
C ASP A 244 6.87 -26.66 13.48
N ASP A 245 7.32 -26.84 12.24
CA ASP A 245 8.42 -26.07 11.63
C ASP A 245 7.96 -25.48 10.27
N PRO A 246 7.35 -24.30 10.28
CA PRO A 246 6.91 -23.65 9.05
C PRO A 246 8.07 -23.25 8.13
N VAL A 247 9.26 -22.99 8.67
CA VAL A 247 10.45 -22.68 7.85
C VAL A 247 10.87 -23.90 7.03
N ALA A 248 10.88 -25.10 7.64
CA ALA A 248 11.20 -26.33 6.93
C ALA A 248 10.21 -26.61 5.80
N GLU A 249 8.92 -26.35 6.00
CA GLU A 249 7.90 -26.54 4.96
C GLU A 249 8.10 -25.54 3.80
N LEU A 250 8.32 -24.27 4.10
CA LEU A 250 8.58 -23.25 3.08
C LEU A 250 9.88 -23.54 2.30
N MET A 251 10.91 -24.00 2.97
CA MET A 251 12.14 -24.47 2.34
C MET A 251 11.90 -25.70 1.44
N ARG A 252 11.05 -26.63 1.85
CA ARG A 252 10.65 -27.78 1.02
C ARG A 252 9.97 -27.33 -0.27
N ILE A 253 9.04 -26.38 -0.22
CA ILE A 253 8.37 -25.81 -1.40
C ILE A 253 9.38 -25.15 -2.33
N SER A 254 10.38 -24.44 -1.80
CA SER A 254 11.44 -23.83 -2.61
C SER A 254 12.44 -24.85 -3.20
N GLY A 255 12.27 -26.14 -2.93
CA GLY A 255 13.23 -27.18 -3.33
C GLY A 255 14.54 -27.11 -2.55
N GLY A 256 14.53 -26.57 -1.33
CA GLY A 256 15.68 -26.48 -0.42
C GLY A 256 16.67 -25.34 -0.72
N THR A 257 16.38 -24.50 -1.72
CA THR A 257 17.30 -23.41 -2.11
C THR A 257 16.91 -22.04 -1.53
N GLY A 258 15.77 -21.95 -0.85
CA GLY A 258 15.20 -20.71 -0.35
C GLY A 258 14.57 -19.85 -1.44
N TYR A 259 14.14 -18.64 -1.05
CA TYR A 259 13.44 -17.70 -1.89
C TYR A 259 14.37 -16.56 -2.31
N ASP A 260 14.23 -16.15 -3.57
CA ASP A 260 14.99 -15.01 -4.11
C ASP A 260 14.43 -13.69 -3.54
N ASP A 261 13.09 -13.60 -3.41
CA ASP A 261 12.40 -12.43 -2.89
C ASP A 261 11.40 -12.84 -1.82
N VAL A 262 11.40 -12.11 -0.70
CA VAL A 262 10.45 -12.30 0.40
C VAL A 262 9.83 -10.95 0.75
N LEU A 263 8.51 -10.85 0.68
CA LEU A 263 7.74 -9.66 1.07
C LEU A 263 7.04 -9.94 2.40
N CYS A 264 7.31 -9.16 3.43
CA CYS A 264 6.73 -9.35 4.77
C CYS A 264 5.63 -8.34 5.04
N TYR A 265 4.37 -8.81 5.14
CA TYR A 265 3.17 -7.97 5.30
C TYR A 265 2.67 -7.85 6.73
N ALA A 266 3.29 -8.49 7.72
CA ALA A 266 2.91 -8.35 9.11
C ALA A 266 4.05 -7.82 9.99
N PRO A 267 3.79 -6.81 10.87
CA PRO A 267 4.77 -6.30 11.83
C PRO A 267 4.83 -7.22 13.07
N VAL A 268 5.16 -8.50 12.85
CA VAL A 268 5.28 -9.53 13.88
C VAL A 268 6.70 -10.09 13.84
N ALA A 269 7.43 -10.01 14.95
CA ALA A 269 8.84 -10.39 15.02
C ALA A 269 9.10 -11.84 14.55
N ALA A 270 8.21 -12.78 14.89
CA ALA A 270 8.32 -14.17 14.44
C ALA A 270 8.19 -14.30 12.93
N VAL A 271 7.29 -13.53 12.28
CA VAL A 271 7.13 -13.54 10.82
C VAL A 271 8.36 -12.95 10.14
N VAL A 272 8.94 -11.88 10.67
CA VAL A 272 10.19 -11.30 10.14
C VAL A 272 11.35 -12.27 10.26
N THR A 273 11.47 -12.96 11.41
CA THR A 273 12.49 -13.98 11.62
C THR A 273 12.32 -15.15 10.65
N GLN A 274 11.09 -15.66 10.46
CA GLN A 274 10.79 -16.69 9.47
C GLN A 274 11.12 -16.21 8.04
N SER A 275 10.74 -14.96 7.70
CA SER A 275 11.04 -14.36 6.41
C SER A 275 12.54 -14.32 6.11
N SER A 276 13.34 -13.97 7.11
CA SER A 276 14.80 -14.00 6.98
C SER A 276 15.35 -15.43 6.83
N ALA A 277 14.78 -16.40 7.55
CA ALA A 277 15.25 -17.79 7.56
C ALA A 277 15.00 -18.56 6.26
N ILE A 278 14.05 -18.09 5.42
CA ILE A 278 13.73 -18.73 4.14
C ILE A 278 14.43 -18.08 2.94
N LEU A 279 15.23 -17.03 3.15
CA LEU A 279 15.98 -16.40 2.06
C LEU A 279 16.99 -17.37 1.44
N GLY A 280 17.00 -17.41 0.12
CA GLY A 280 18.04 -18.07 -0.65
C GLY A 280 19.29 -17.21 -0.76
N ARG A 281 20.29 -17.70 -1.52
CA ARG A 281 21.51 -16.94 -1.79
C ARG A 281 21.17 -15.68 -2.59
N ASP A 282 21.72 -14.53 -2.16
CA ASP A 282 21.42 -13.19 -2.69
C ASP A 282 19.93 -12.82 -2.55
N GLY A 283 19.23 -13.47 -1.61
CA GLY A 283 17.82 -13.25 -1.38
C GLY A 283 17.53 -11.89 -0.74
N CYS A 284 16.46 -11.24 -1.16
CA CYS A 284 16.03 -9.91 -0.71
C CYS A 284 14.76 -10.00 0.13
N LEU A 285 14.82 -9.59 1.40
CA LEU A 285 13.66 -9.39 2.26
C LEU A 285 13.22 -7.93 2.20
N ASN A 286 12.01 -7.68 1.69
CA ASN A 286 11.35 -6.39 1.83
C ASN A 286 10.41 -6.43 3.04
N PHE A 287 10.73 -5.68 4.09
CA PHE A 287 9.85 -5.44 5.21
C PHE A 287 8.84 -4.35 4.85
N PHE A 288 7.70 -4.77 4.31
CA PHE A 288 6.62 -3.90 3.86
C PHE A 288 5.76 -3.39 5.02
N ALA A 289 5.58 -4.23 6.05
CA ALA A 289 4.71 -3.92 7.18
C ALA A 289 5.20 -2.68 7.95
N GLY A 290 4.28 -1.76 8.26
CA GLY A 290 4.59 -0.58 9.06
C GLY A 290 4.27 -0.80 10.54
N PRO A 291 5.24 -1.04 11.44
CA PRO A 291 4.98 -1.15 12.87
C PRO A 291 4.50 0.17 13.46
N THR A 292 3.68 0.09 14.51
CA THR A 292 3.24 1.28 15.29
C THR A 292 4.27 1.61 16.37
N ASP A 293 4.92 0.58 16.92
CA ASP A 293 5.97 0.72 17.90
C ASP A 293 7.31 1.06 17.23
N ASN A 294 7.91 2.19 17.58
CA ASN A 294 9.21 2.63 17.06
C ASN A 294 10.40 1.82 17.61
N GLN A 295 10.19 0.96 18.62
CA GLN A 295 11.16 0.02 19.17
C GLN A 295 11.01 -1.39 18.58
N PHE A 296 10.09 -1.60 17.62
CA PHE A 296 9.88 -2.91 17.00
C PHE A 296 11.20 -3.47 16.45
N SER A 297 11.51 -4.70 16.84
CA SER A 297 12.73 -5.41 16.45
C SER A 297 12.47 -6.89 16.20
N ALA A 298 13.33 -7.52 15.40
CA ALA A 298 13.28 -8.95 15.10
C ALA A 298 14.70 -9.51 14.92
N SER A 299 14.83 -10.82 15.07
CA SER A 299 16.11 -11.51 14.87
C SER A 299 16.36 -11.81 13.39
N ILE A 300 17.59 -11.56 12.93
CA ILE A 300 18.08 -11.89 11.60
C ILE A 300 19.36 -12.72 11.74
N ASN A 301 19.52 -13.73 10.89
CA ASN A 301 20.72 -14.55 10.86
C ASN A 301 21.85 -13.85 10.10
N PHE A 302 22.81 -13.26 10.81
CA PHE A 302 23.96 -12.58 10.21
C PHE A 302 24.96 -13.51 9.53
N TYR A 303 24.91 -14.83 9.78
CA TYR A 303 25.67 -15.80 9.01
C TYR A 303 25.23 -15.79 7.54
N ASP A 304 23.91 -15.78 7.31
CA ASP A 304 23.33 -15.74 5.97
C ASP A 304 23.57 -14.38 5.29
N VAL A 305 23.52 -13.28 6.03
CA VAL A 305 23.90 -11.95 5.50
C VAL A 305 25.34 -11.99 4.99
N HIS A 306 26.26 -12.61 5.73
CA HIS A 306 27.67 -12.65 5.36
C HIS A 306 27.98 -13.65 4.25
N TYR A 307 27.52 -14.90 4.38
CA TYR A 307 27.92 -15.99 3.49
C TYR A 307 26.99 -16.19 2.30
N ASN A 308 25.70 -15.86 2.46
CA ASN A 308 24.69 -16.00 1.42
C ASN A 308 24.34 -14.66 0.77
N SER A 309 24.95 -13.55 1.22
CA SER A 309 24.70 -12.19 0.70
C SER A 309 23.21 -11.80 0.74
N THR A 310 22.48 -12.20 1.80
CA THR A 310 21.07 -11.85 1.92
C THR A 310 20.92 -10.36 2.25
N HIS A 311 19.82 -9.76 1.78
CA HIS A 311 19.56 -8.33 1.91
C HIS A 311 18.29 -8.11 2.71
N VAL A 312 18.24 -7.03 3.48
CA VAL A 312 17.03 -6.56 4.17
C VAL A 312 16.81 -5.10 3.81
N MET A 313 15.64 -4.81 3.33
CA MET A 313 15.21 -3.46 3.01
C MET A 313 13.77 -3.24 3.44
N GLY A 314 13.27 -2.01 3.33
CA GLY A 314 11.87 -1.67 3.58
C GLY A 314 11.37 -0.61 2.62
N THR A 315 10.07 -0.61 2.40
CA THR A 315 9.37 0.42 1.64
C THR A 315 8.25 1.02 2.46
N THR A 316 8.01 2.32 2.31
CA THR A 316 6.90 3.03 2.93
C THR A 316 6.11 3.78 1.86
N GLY A 317 5.16 3.10 1.25
CA GLY A 317 4.39 3.60 0.12
C GLY A 317 5.06 3.32 -1.25
N GLY A 318 4.33 3.64 -2.32
CA GLY A 318 4.84 3.70 -3.68
C GLY A 318 5.26 5.12 -4.07
N ASN A 319 5.71 5.29 -5.30
CA ASN A 319 5.97 6.59 -5.90
C ASN A 319 5.00 6.85 -7.07
N THR A 320 5.13 8.02 -7.71
CA THR A 320 4.26 8.39 -8.84
C THR A 320 4.40 7.43 -10.04
N ALA A 321 5.60 6.89 -10.28
CA ALA A 321 5.81 5.94 -11.38
C ALA A 321 5.14 4.59 -11.09
N ASP A 322 5.21 4.11 -9.84
CA ASP A 322 4.52 2.89 -9.41
C ASP A 322 3.00 3.04 -9.53
N MET A 323 2.47 4.22 -9.25
CA MET A 323 1.04 4.51 -9.38
C MET A 323 0.60 4.58 -10.85
N ILE A 324 1.40 5.17 -11.72
CA ILE A 324 1.18 5.17 -13.18
C ILE A 324 1.20 3.73 -13.71
N GLU A 325 2.10 2.89 -13.25
CA GLU A 325 2.16 1.46 -13.61
C GLU A 325 0.89 0.73 -13.16
N SER A 326 0.44 0.97 -11.91
CA SER A 326 -0.82 0.42 -11.41
C SER A 326 -2.01 0.78 -12.31
N LEU A 327 -2.17 2.07 -12.61
CA LEU A 327 -3.25 2.55 -13.49
C LEU A 327 -3.17 1.94 -14.90
N LYS A 328 -1.97 1.82 -15.45
CA LYS A 328 -1.73 1.20 -16.76
C LYS A 328 -2.15 -0.27 -16.77
N LEU A 329 -1.66 -1.06 -15.82
CA LEU A 329 -1.96 -2.50 -15.75
C LEU A 329 -3.45 -2.76 -15.50
N THR A 330 -4.11 -1.91 -14.71
CA THR A 330 -5.56 -1.95 -14.50
C THR A 330 -6.32 -1.63 -15.79
N ALA A 331 -5.91 -0.59 -16.51
CA ALA A 331 -6.55 -0.21 -17.79
C ALA A 331 -6.37 -1.28 -18.88
N GLU A 332 -5.25 -2.01 -18.87
CA GLU A 332 -4.96 -3.14 -19.74
C GLU A 332 -5.73 -4.42 -19.33
N GLY A 333 -6.40 -4.42 -18.17
CA GLY A 333 -7.09 -5.59 -17.63
C GLY A 333 -6.15 -6.69 -17.15
N ARG A 334 -4.88 -6.37 -16.91
CA ARG A 334 -3.86 -7.32 -16.41
C ARG A 334 -3.96 -7.52 -14.92
N ILE A 335 -4.29 -6.46 -14.16
CA ILE A 335 -4.57 -6.55 -12.73
C ILE A 335 -5.98 -6.05 -12.44
N ASP A 336 -6.61 -6.63 -11.43
CA ASP A 336 -7.87 -6.14 -10.88
C ASP A 336 -7.68 -5.73 -9.42
N PRO A 337 -7.63 -4.42 -9.10
CA PRO A 337 -7.47 -3.97 -7.73
C PRO A 337 -8.66 -4.34 -6.82
N ALA A 338 -9.81 -4.74 -7.38
CA ALA A 338 -10.96 -5.19 -6.60
C ALA A 338 -10.65 -6.43 -5.73
N VAL A 339 -9.60 -7.20 -6.03
CA VAL A 339 -9.16 -8.33 -5.18
C VAL A 339 -8.82 -7.89 -3.75
N MET A 340 -8.45 -6.63 -3.57
CA MET A 340 -8.15 -6.02 -2.26
C MET A 340 -9.41 -5.64 -1.48
N VAL A 341 -10.56 -5.49 -2.14
CA VAL A 341 -11.81 -5.01 -1.51
C VAL A 341 -12.49 -6.14 -0.75
N THR A 342 -12.79 -5.89 0.52
CA THR A 342 -13.59 -6.80 1.37
C THR A 342 -14.97 -6.23 1.69
N HIS A 343 -15.09 -4.92 1.84
CA HIS A 343 -16.34 -4.22 2.20
C HIS A 343 -16.48 -2.93 1.42
N ILE A 344 -17.71 -2.51 1.20
CA ILE A 344 -18.05 -1.21 0.61
C ILE A 344 -19.00 -0.50 1.56
N GLY A 345 -18.75 0.77 1.83
CA GLY A 345 -19.55 1.61 2.71
C GLY A 345 -19.67 3.04 2.19
N GLY A 346 -20.51 3.83 2.84
CA GLY A 346 -20.58 5.27 2.61
C GLY A 346 -19.67 6.05 3.57
N LEU A 347 -19.48 7.34 3.29
CA LEU A 347 -18.69 8.25 4.12
C LEU A 347 -19.15 8.26 5.59
N ASP A 348 -20.44 8.03 5.86
CA ASP A 348 -21.01 7.97 7.22
C ASP A 348 -20.42 6.82 8.06
N ALA A 349 -19.87 5.78 7.41
CA ALA A 349 -19.24 4.65 8.10
C ALA A 349 -17.73 4.84 8.29
N ALA A 350 -17.09 5.78 7.59
CA ALA A 350 -15.64 5.85 7.49
C ALA A 350 -14.94 6.01 8.87
N ALA A 351 -15.44 6.90 9.73
CA ALA A 351 -14.88 7.07 11.06
C ALA A 351 -14.97 5.79 11.92
N ALA A 352 -16.13 5.11 11.92
CA ALA A 352 -16.33 3.89 12.68
C ALA A 352 -15.48 2.73 12.13
N VAL A 353 -15.39 2.60 10.80
CA VAL A 353 -14.57 1.56 10.14
C VAL A 353 -13.09 1.80 10.41
N SER A 354 -12.61 3.04 10.41
CA SER A 354 -11.23 3.38 10.74
C SER A 354 -10.81 2.87 12.13
N TYR A 355 -11.71 2.88 13.11
CA TYR A 355 -11.47 2.28 14.41
C TYR A 355 -11.66 0.76 14.45
N THR A 356 -12.53 0.20 13.61
CA THR A 356 -12.89 -1.24 13.62
C THR A 356 -11.76 -2.12 13.08
N HIS A 357 -10.93 -1.62 12.19
CA HIS A 357 -9.77 -2.36 11.67
C HIS A 357 -8.83 -2.90 12.75
N LEU A 358 -8.99 -2.44 13.99
CA LEU A 358 -8.19 -2.84 15.14
C LEU A 358 -8.82 -3.87 16.03
N THR A 359 -10.13 -3.92 16.05
CA THR A 359 -10.89 -4.86 16.88
C THR A 359 -11.07 -6.23 16.19
N LEU A 360 -10.72 -6.37 14.93
CA LEU A 360 -10.54 -7.69 14.35
C LEU A 360 -9.26 -8.26 14.94
N PRO A 361 -9.35 -9.31 15.78
CA PRO A 361 -8.20 -9.82 16.47
C PRO A 361 -7.16 -10.23 15.42
N THR A 362 -6.06 -9.51 15.35
CA THR A 362 -4.79 -10.10 15.00
C THR A 362 -4.52 -11.05 16.15
N ILE A 363 -5.07 -12.26 16.04
CA ILE A 363 -4.72 -13.33 16.97
C ILE A 363 -3.23 -13.53 16.78
N ALA A 364 -2.49 -13.11 17.83
CA ALA A 364 -1.07 -13.32 17.94
C ALA A 364 -0.77 -14.80 18.01
#